data_7e01f30ccc58340523bff8cc3f055515
#
_entry.id   7e01f30ccc58340523bff8cc3f055515
#
_cell.length_a   1.000
_cell.length_b   1.000
_cell.length_c   1.000
_cell.angle_alpha   90.00
_cell.angle_beta   90.00
_cell.angle_gamma   90.00
#
_symmetry.space_group_name_H-M   'P 1'
#
loop_
_entity.id
_entity.type
_entity.pdbx_description
1 polymer ?
#
loop_
_entity_poly.entity_id
_entity_poly.type
_entity_poly.pdbx_seq_one_letter_code
_entity_poly.pdbx_strand_id
1 'polypeptide(L)'
;SGRPGPVVLAVPENVLSQMTDVTDSNFTNNLSPAPDQKKVIPILEELMSQSKKPLLLLGGVGWSRRASENVLSFAVKCSVPIVTGFRRQDIIDNESQVFCGALGTSVSPALLNRIREVDLLIVIGSRLGEMTTQGYEIFDLSKSYQKLVHVHVDPNEIGSVYTPSLGIVSSVENFSEMLVNLKLKKDSAWLNWVRTLNSEHLSDIVPPIYAGALDLG
;
A
#
# COMPACT_ATOMS: atom_id res chain seq x y z
N SER A 1 -1.16 -14.59 13.40
CA SER A 1 -0.54 -15.05 12.16
C SER A 1 -1.47 -14.77 10.98
N GLY A 2 -0.93 -14.31 9.87
CA GLY A 2 -1.71 -13.93 8.72
C GLY A 2 -2.46 -12.61 8.87
N ARG A 3 -3.61 -12.49 8.21
CA ARG A 3 -4.45 -11.29 8.26
C ARG A 3 -5.25 -11.25 9.55
N PRO A 4 -5.14 -10.18 10.37
CA PRO A 4 -5.98 -10.00 11.55
C PRO A 4 -7.45 -9.86 11.16
N GLY A 5 -8.33 -10.46 11.99
CA GLY A 5 -9.77 -10.36 11.83
C GLY A 5 -10.50 -10.56 13.14
N PRO A 6 -11.79 -10.26 13.22
CA PRO A 6 -12.60 -10.52 14.40
C PRO A 6 -12.74 -12.03 14.63
N VAL A 7 -12.64 -12.44 15.88
CA VAL A 7 -12.85 -13.82 16.32
C VAL A 7 -13.91 -13.80 17.42
N VAL A 8 -14.89 -14.67 17.30
CA VAL A 8 -15.93 -14.86 18.32
C VAL A 8 -15.76 -16.22 18.97
N LEU A 9 -15.62 -16.25 20.29
CA LEU A 9 -15.62 -17.45 21.12
C LEU A 9 -16.88 -17.46 21.97
N ALA A 10 -17.79 -18.38 21.71
CA ALA A 10 -18.97 -18.60 22.54
C ALA A 10 -18.63 -19.64 23.60
N VAL A 11 -18.64 -19.23 24.86
CA VAL A 11 -18.35 -20.12 26.01
C VAL A 11 -19.61 -20.22 26.88
N PRO A 12 -20.21 -21.40 27.04
CA PRO A 12 -21.35 -21.59 27.93
C PRO A 12 -20.99 -21.28 29.39
N GLU A 13 -21.94 -20.73 30.15
CA GLU A 13 -21.73 -20.27 31.53
C GLU A 13 -21.20 -21.40 32.44
N ASN A 14 -21.74 -22.61 32.29
CA ASN A 14 -21.31 -23.78 33.06
C ASN A 14 -19.85 -24.19 32.78
N VAL A 15 -19.30 -23.85 31.59
CA VAL A 15 -17.89 -24.10 31.25
C VAL A 15 -16.98 -23.05 31.88
N LEU A 16 -17.44 -21.80 32.00
CA LEU A 16 -16.68 -20.71 32.62
C LEU A 16 -16.43 -20.95 34.14
N SER A 17 -17.28 -21.76 34.78
CA SER A 17 -17.19 -22.05 36.22
C SER A 17 -16.41 -23.34 36.51
N GLN A 18 -16.01 -24.10 35.54
CA GLN A 18 -15.29 -25.37 35.71
C GLN A 18 -13.83 -25.15 36.08
N MET A 19 -13.38 -25.94 37.04
CA MET A 19 -11.95 -26.04 37.35
C MET A 19 -11.28 -26.98 36.33
N THR A 20 -10.05 -26.68 35.94
CA THR A 20 -9.28 -27.51 35.03
C THR A 20 -7.83 -27.65 35.52
N ASP A 21 -7.24 -28.80 35.25
CA ASP A 21 -5.82 -29.09 35.51
C ASP A 21 -4.92 -28.79 34.29
N VAL A 22 -5.49 -28.21 33.23
CA VAL A 22 -4.73 -27.87 32.04
C VAL A 22 -3.77 -26.71 32.35
N THR A 23 -2.48 -26.93 32.07
CA THR A 23 -1.47 -25.90 32.18
C THR A 23 -1.56 -24.94 30.98
N ASP A 24 -1.48 -23.63 31.22
CA ASP A 24 -1.43 -22.64 30.18
C ASP A 24 -0.26 -22.91 29.24
N SER A 25 -0.55 -23.04 27.94
CA SER A 25 0.47 -23.16 26.94
C SER A 25 0.92 -21.78 26.46
N ASN A 26 2.21 -21.50 26.50
CA ASN A 26 2.78 -20.33 25.87
C ASN A 26 2.69 -20.52 24.35
N PHE A 27 1.71 -19.87 23.74
CA PHE A 27 1.63 -19.84 22.28
C PHE A 27 2.70 -18.90 21.75
N THR A 28 3.72 -19.48 21.10
CA THR A 28 4.68 -18.68 20.35
C THR A 28 4.05 -18.26 19.03
N ASN A 29 3.95 -16.96 18.81
CA ASN A 29 3.48 -16.41 17.55
C ASN A 29 4.28 -17.00 16.37
N ASN A 30 3.57 -17.46 15.35
CA ASN A 30 4.18 -17.84 14.10
C ASN A 30 4.93 -16.64 13.52
N LEU A 31 6.09 -16.88 12.94
CA LEU A 31 6.86 -15.87 12.24
C LEU A 31 6.00 -15.22 11.16
N SER A 32 6.05 -13.89 11.08
CA SER A 32 5.42 -13.15 9.99
C SER A 32 6.04 -13.56 8.66
N PRO A 33 5.24 -13.76 7.59
CA PRO A 33 5.77 -14.10 6.29
C PRO A 33 6.82 -13.08 5.83
N ALA A 34 7.95 -13.59 5.35
CA ALA A 34 9.01 -12.78 4.76
C ALA A 34 9.28 -13.22 3.32
N PRO A 35 9.59 -12.29 2.41
CA PRO A 35 9.86 -12.63 1.03
C PRO A 35 11.22 -13.33 0.90
N ASP A 36 11.33 -14.25 -0.06
CA ASP A 36 12.64 -14.75 -0.48
C ASP A 36 13.40 -13.63 -1.22
N GLN A 37 14.22 -12.90 -0.47
CA GLN A 37 14.91 -11.73 -0.98
C GLN A 37 15.82 -12.05 -2.18
N LYS A 38 16.43 -13.23 -2.23
CA LYS A 38 17.29 -13.65 -3.35
C LYS A 38 16.53 -13.77 -4.66
N LYS A 39 15.25 -14.13 -4.60
CA LYS A 39 14.39 -14.22 -5.78
C LYS A 39 13.68 -12.92 -6.08
N VAL A 40 13.18 -12.23 -5.06
CA VAL A 40 12.32 -11.05 -5.22
C VAL A 40 13.10 -9.82 -5.62
N ILE A 41 14.26 -9.55 -4.99
CA ILE A 41 15.04 -8.33 -5.24
C ILE A 41 15.41 -8.17 -6.72
N PRO A 42 16.01 -9.14 -7.42
CA PRO A 42 16.38 -8.97 -8.81
C PRO A 42 15.19 -8.66 -9.72
N ILE A 43 14.06 -9.34 -9.51
CA ILE A 43 12.85 -9.12 -10.33
C ILE A 43 12.25 -7.74 -10.06
N LEU A 44 12.20 -7.32 -8.79
CA LEU A 44 11.67 -6.01 -8.42
C LEU A 44 12.56 -4.87 -8.95
N GLU A 45 13.89 -5.01 -8.84
CA GLU A 45 14.85 -4.05 -9.39
C GLU A 45 14.72 -3.95 -10.93
N GLU A 46 14.54 -5.08 -11.61
CA GLU A 46 14.30 -5.10 -13.06
C GLU A 46 13.02 -4.37 -13.43
N LEU A 47 11.87 -4.72 -12.79
CA LEU A 47 10.58 -4.07 -13.05
C LEU A 47 10.67 -2.55 -12.81
N MET A 48 11.30 -2.14 -11.71
CA MET A 48 11.48 -0.72 -11.41
C MET A 48 12.40 -0.02 -12.41
N SER A 49 13.50 -0.63 -12.81
CA SER A 49 14.43 -0.04 -13.77
C SER A 49 13.83 0.19 -15.16
N GLN A 50 12.83 -0.60 -15.54
CA GLN A 50 12.09 -0.48 -16.80
C GLN A 50 10.95 0.53 -16.72
N SER A 51 10.52 0.92 -15.52
CA SER A 51 9.40 1.83 -15.29
C SER A 51 9.80 3.29 -15.46
N LYS A 52 8.92 4.07 -16.06
CA LYS A 52 9.03 5.54 -16.16
C LYS A 52 8.06 6.26 -15.23
N LYS A 53 6.96 5.60 -14.87
CA LYS A 53 5.89 6.15 -14.04
C LYS A 53 5.49 5.17 -12.92
N PRO A 54 6.43 4.83 -12.00
CA PRO A 54 6.13 3.96 -10.88
C PRO A 54 5.20 4.65 -9.88
N LEU A 55 4.41 3.85 -9.15
CA LEU A 55 3.55 4.31 -8.06
C LEU A 55 3.51 3.29 -6.94
N LEU A 56 3.67 3.74 -5.69
CA LEU A 56 3.39 2.94 -4.50
C LEU A 56 1.96 3.18 -4.05
N LEU A 57 1.19 2.12 -3.86
CA LEU A 57 -0.12 2.15 -3.22
C LEU A 57 -0.05 1.44 -1.88
N LEU A 58 -0.21 2.20 -0.80
CA LEU A 58 -0.15 1.69 0.57
C LEU A 58 -1.55 1.48 1.12
N GLY A 59 -1.77 0.36 1.79
CA GLY A 59 -3.09 0.09 2.38
C GLY A 59 -3.09 -1.11 3.32
N GLY A 60 -4.27 -1.60 3.67
CA GLY A 60 -4.44 -2.77 4.51
C GLY A 60 -4.01 -2.56 5.98
N VAL A 61 -3.55 -3.62 6.62
CA VAL A 61 -3.23 -3.67 8.05
C VAL A 61 -1.79 -4.13 8.29
N GLY A 62 -1.33 -4.07 9.53
CA GLY A 62 0.00 -4.55 9.92
C GLY A 62 1.12 -3.53 9.71
N TRP A 63 0.78 -2.25 9.58
CA TRP A 63 1.75 -1.16 9.52
C TRP A 63 2.25 -0.82 10.92
N SER A 64 3.55 -0.87 11.10
CA SER A 64 4.26 -0.29 12.23
C SER A 64 4.85 1.07 11.82
N ARG A 65 5.19 1.89 12.81
CA ARG A 65 5.93 3.13 12.57
C ARG A 65 7.21 2.88 11.75
N ARG A 66 7.95 1.82 12.08
CA ARG A 66 9.17 1.44 11.37
C ARG A 66 8.91 1.09 9.91
N ALA A 67 7.84 0.35 9.62
CA ALA A 67 7.46 0.01 8.25
C ALA A 67 7.12 1.26 7.43
N SER A 68 6.38 2.19 8.03
CA SER A 68 6.05 3.49 7.42
C SER A 68 7.30 4.32 7.13
N GLU A 69 8.20 4.43 8.10
CA GLU A 69 9.48 5.15 7.95
C GLU A 69 10.38 4.52 6.87
N ASN A 70 10.45 3.19 6.80
CA ASN A 70 11.21 2.47 5.77
C ASN A 70 10.67 2.76 4.36
N VAL A 71 9.35 2.64 4.16
CA VAL A 71 8.72 2.90 2.86
C VAL A 71 8.87 4.37 2.47
N LEU A 72 8.69 5.30 3.40
CA LEU A 72 8.88 6.72 3.15
C LEU A 72 10.33 7.03 2.75
N SER A 73 11.30 6.51 3.50
CA SER A 73 12.72 6.68 3.22
C SER A 73 13.10 6.14 1.83
N PHE A 74 12.57 4.97 1.47
CA PHE A 74 12.75 4.41 0.14
C PHE A 74 12.17 5.31 -0.95
N ALA A 75 10.93 5.75 -0.78
CA ALA A 75 10.23 6.59 -1.76
C ALA A 75 10.92 7.94 -1.97
N VAL A 76 11.37 8.59 -0.89
CA VAL A 76 12.12 9.84 -0.97
C VAL A 76 13.49 9.63 -1.65
N LYS A 77 14.21 8.57 -1.26
CA LYS A 77 15.52 8.24 -1.84
C LYS A 77 15.44 8.01 -3.35
N CYS A 78 14.39 7.29 -3.80
CA CYS A 78 14.23 6.90 -5.20
C CYS A 78 13.35 7.86 -6.00
N SER A 79 12.69 8.84 -5.36
CA SER A 79 11.71 9.75 -5.97
C SER A 79 10.51 9.01 -6.56
N VAL A 80 9.95 8.05 -5.80
CA VAL A 80 8.76 7.29 -6.19
C VAL A 80 7.53 7.87 -5.48
N PRO A 81 6.46 8.23 -6.19
CA PRO A 81 5.24 8.74 -5.57
C PRO A 81 4.52 7.69 -4.75
N ILE A 82 3.86 8.15 -3.67
CA ILE A 82 3.02 7.35 -2.78
C ILE A 82 1.59 7.85 -2.85
N VAL A 83 0.65 6.91 -2.98
CA VAL A 83 -0.77 7.13 -2.68
C VAL A 83 -1.21 6.12 -1.62
N THR A 84 -2.23 6.48 -0.85
CA THR A 84 -2.81 5.55 0.13
C THR A 84 -4.16 5.04 -0.35
N GLY A 85 -4.53 3.84 0.08
CA GLY A 85 -5.86 3.30 -0.15
C GLY A 85 -6.91 3.95 0.76
N PHE A 86 -8.18 3.60 0.56
CA PHE A 86 -9.31 4.11 1.31
C PHE A 86 -9.10 4.03 2.82
N ARG A 87 -9.25 5.17 3.51
CA ARG A 87 -9.11 5.35 4.97
C ARG A 87 -7.75 4.93 5.53
N ARG A 88 -6.67 5.09 4.75
CA ARG A 88 -5.33 4.73 5.19
C ARG A 88 -4.29 5.85 5.02
N GLN A 89 -4.73 7.10 5.09
CA GLN A 89 -3.83 8.26 5.11
C GLN A 89 -2.93 8.29 6.37
N ASP A 90 -3.32 7.56 7.41
CA ASP A 90 -2.57 7.39 8.66
C ASP A 90 -1.21 6.69 8.49
N ILE A 91 -1.01 5.97 7.38
CA ILE A 91 0.19 5.15 7.15
C ILE A 91 1.44 5.98 6.96
N ILE A 92 1.33 7.15 6.31
CA ILE A 92 2.49 7.92 5.87
C ILE A 92 2.32 9.40 6.23
N ASP A 93 3.43 10.12 6.32
CA ASP A 93 3.42 11.57 6.46
C ASP A 93 2.86 12.23 5.19
N ASN A 94 1.70 12.86 5.33
CA ASN A 94 0.98 13.49 4.22
C ASN A 94 1.60 14.83 3.78
N GLU A 95 2.51 15.41 4.55
CA GLU A 95 3.27 16.61 4.17
C GLU A 95 4.51 16.26 3.33
N SER A 96 4.82 14.97 3.20
CA SER A 96 5.97 14.52 2.42
C SER A 96 5.83 14.84 0.94
N GLN A 97 6.91 15.30 0.31
CA GLN A 97 6.99 15.60 -1.12
C GLN A 97 6.71 14.41 -2.05
N VAL A 98 6.72 13.19 -1.52
CA VAL A 98 6.39 11.97 -2.27
C VAL A 98 4.94 11.53 -2.06
N PHE A 99 4.20 12.12 -1.12
CA PHE A 99 2.79 11.84 -0.94
C PHE A 99 1.96 12.57 -2.01
N CYS A 100 1.10 11.83 -2.68
CA CYS A 100 0.36 12.32 -3.85
C CYS A 100 -1.15 12.11 -3.73
N GLY A 101 -1.64 11.84 -2.50
CA GLY A 101 -3.06 11.75 -2.20
C GLY A 101 -3.53 10.36 -1.82
N ALA A 102 -4.84 10.20 -1.74
CA ALA A 102 -5.50 8.98 -1.31
C ALA A 102 -6.57 8.53 -2.30
N LEU A 103 -6.65 7.22 -2.50
CA LEU A 103 -7.72 6.58 -3.26
C LEU A 103 -8.91 6.28 -2.34
N GLY A 104 -10.11 6.40 -2.86
CA GLY A 104 -11.33 6.16 -2.11
C GLY A 104 -12.51 6.90 -2.75
N THR A 105 -13.55 7.14 -1.98
CA THR A 105 -14.81 7.73 -2.46
C THR A 105 -14.70 9.16 -2.97
N SER A 106 -13.68 9.90 -2.53
CA SER A 106 -13.49 11.33 -2.86
C SER A 106 -12.13 11.58 -3.50
N VAL A 107 -11.71 10.67 -4.38
CA VAL A 107 -10.45 10.85 -5.11
C VAL A 107 -10.59 11.95 -6.16
N SER A 108 -9.56 12.80 -6.30
CA SER A 108 -9.59 13.89 -7.27
C SER A 108 -9.55 13.36 -8.72
N PRO A 109 -10.22 14.04 -9.67
CA PRO A 109 -10.13 13.69 -11.08
C PRO A 109 -8.70 13.75 -11.63
N ALA A 110 -7.87 14.67 -11.13
CA ALA A 110 -6.47 14.78 -11.51
C ALA A 110 -5.72 13.49 -11.14
N LEU A 111 -5.82 13.05 -9.88
CA LEU A 111 -5.20 11.81 -9.42
C LEU A 111 -5.70 10.58 -10.20
N LEU A 112 -7.01 10.47 -10.46
CA LEU A 112 -7.56 9.37 -11.27
C LEU A 112 -6.93 9.30 -12.66
N ASN A 113 -6.78 10.44 -13.31
CA ASN A 113 -6.14 10.50 -14.63
C ASN A 113 -4.67 10.06 -14.57
N ARG A 114 -3.93 10.49 -13.54
CA ARG A 114 -2.52 10.10 -13.36
C ARG A 114 -2.33 8.61 -13.09
N ILE A 115 -3.23 8.00 -12.31
CA ILE A 115 -3.16 6.56 -12.03
C ILE A 115 -3.29 5.73 -13.32
N ARG A 116 -4.08 6.17 -14.26
CA ARG A 116 -4.21 5.50 -15.58
C ARG A 116 -2.92 5.56 -16.42
N GLU A 117 -2.00 6.46 -16.09
CA GLU A 117 -0.71 6.60 -16.76
C GLU A 117 0.40 5.76 -16.10
N VAL A 118 0.16 5.19 -14.92
CA VAL A 118 1.12 4.37 -14.17
C VAL A 118 1.49 3.14 -15.00
N ASP A 119 2.79 2.90 -15.16
CA ASP A 119 3.31 1.72 -15.85
C ASP A 119 3.77 0.62 -14.89
N LEU A 120 4.06 0.96 -13.63
CA LEU A 120 4.35 0.02 -12.56
C LEU A 120 3.63 0.43 -11.27
N LEU A 121 2.65 -0.38 -10.86
CA LEU A 121 1.96 -0.24 -9.58
C LEU A 121 2.53 -1.24 -8.58
N ILE A 122 3.04 -0.75 -7.46
CA ILE A 122 3.51 -1.57 -6.34
C ILE A 122 2.54 -1.40 -5.18
N VAL A 123 1.76 -2.43 -4.92
CA VAL A 123 0.72 -2.45 -3.88
C VAL A 123 1.25 -3.13 -2.64
N ILE A 124 1.22 -2.43 -1.50
CA ILE A 124 1.73 -2.94 -0.23
C ILE A 124 0.60 -3.02 0.79
N GLY A 125 0.18 -4.24 1.11
CA GLY A 125 -0.80 -4.56 2.13
C GLY A 125 -2.27 -4.34 1.74
N SER A 126 -2.56 -3.65 0.64
CA SER A 126 -3.94 -3.44 0.16
C SER A 126 -4.45 -4.65 -0.62
N ARG A 127 -5.75 -4.95 -0.45
CA ARG A 127 -6.46 -5.99 -1.23
C ARG A 127 -6.92 -5.52 -2.61
N LEU A 128 -6.78 -4.23 -2.92
CA LEU A 128 -7.35 -3.62 -4.12
C LEU A 128 -8.88 -3.78 -4.21
N GLY A 129 -9.56 -3.63 -3.06
CA GLY A 129 -11.02 -3.73 -2.99
C GLY A 129 -11.74 -2.55 -3.65
N GLU A 130 -13.04 -2.71 -3.83
CA GLU A 130 -13.95 -1.82 -4.55
C GLU A 130 -13.74 -0.32 -4.25
N MET A 131 -13.70 0.06 -2.96
CA MET A 131 -13.57 1.48 -2.56
C MET A 131 -12.22 2.10 -2.98
N THR A 132 -11.13 1.33 -2.94
CA THR A 132 -9.80 1.80 -3.36
C THR A 132 -9.68 1.89 -4.87
N THR A 133 -10.42 1.04 -5.59
CA THR A 133 -10.28 0.87 -7.04
C THR A 133 -11.43 1.48 -7.84
N GLN A 134 -12.30 2.28 -7.21
CA GLN A 134 -13.46 2.90 -7.86
C GLN A 134 -14.33 1.87 -8.59
N GLY A 135 -14.79 0.85 -7.87
CA GLY A 135 -15.59 -0.21 -8.49
C GLY A 135 -14.77 -1.12 -9.43
N TYR A 136 -13.48 -1.26 -9.18
CA TYR A 136 -12.54 -2.05 -10.01
C TYR A 136 -12.23 -1.45 -11.39
N GLU A 137 -12.46 -0.15 -11.57
CA GLU A 137 -12.29 0.53 -12.87
C GLU A 137 -11.02 1.39 -12.97
N ILE A 138 -10.33 1.63 -11.83
CA ILE A 138 -9.20 2.58 -11.80
C ILE A 138 -7.94 2.05 -12.49
N PHE A 139 -7.75 0.74 -12.50
CA PHE A 139 -6.60 0.07 -13.12
C PHE A 139 -7.05 -0.79 -14.29
N ASP A 140 -6.38 -0.63 -15.41
CA ASP A 140 -6.59 -1.48 -16.59
C ASP A 140 -5.34 -2.33 -16.84
N LEU A 141 -5.18 -3.38 -16.02
CA LEU A 141 -4.05 -4.29 -16.13
C LEU A 141 -4.12 -5.26 -17.33
N SER A 142 -5.16 -5.17 -18.16
CA SER A 142 -5.20 -5.82 -19.46
C SER A 142 -4.21 -5.19 -20.44
N LYS A 143 -3.83 -3.93 -20.19
CA LYS A 143 -2.82 -3.23 -20.97
C LYS A 143 -1.44 -3.77 -20.66
N SER A 144 -0.73 -4.22 -21.68
CA SER A 144 0.58 -4.85 -21.56
C SER A 144 1.67 -3.97 -20.92
N TYR A 145 1.49 -2.65 -20.93
CA TYR A 145 2.44 -1.71 -20.33
C TYR A 145 2.25 -1.50 -18.82
N GLN A 146 1.08 -1.83 -18.27
CA GLN A 146 0.85 -1.72 -16.83
C GLN A 146 1.26 -3.00 -16.12
N LYS A 147 2.23 -2.90 -15.21
CA LYS A 147 2.71 -4.00 -14.38
C LYS A 147 2.22 -3.83 -12.95
N LEU A 148 1.86 -4.93 -12.31
CA LEU A 148 1.44 -4.97 -10.91
C LEU A 148 2.41 -5.81 -10.09
N VAL A 149 2.97 -5.23 -9.04
CA VAL A 149 3.59 -5.96 -7.93
C VAL A 149 2.61 -5.93 -6.77
N HIS A 150 2.15 -7.09 -6.32
CA HIS A 150 1.18 -7.19 -5.23
C HIS A 150 1.79 -7.88 -4.02
N VAL A 151 1.95 -7.11 -2.92
CA VAL A 151 2.50 -7.59 -1.65
C VAL A 151 1.38 -7.69 -0.64
N HIS A 152 1.14 -8.89 -0.13
CA HIS A 152 0.11 -9.11 0.89
C HIS A 152 0.52 -10.26 1.82
N VAL A 153 0.06 -10.19 3.09
CA VAL A 153 0.35 -11.20 4.09
C VAL A 153 -0.44 -12.49 3.87
N ASP A 154 -1.63 -12.38 3.29
CA ASP A 154 -2.49 -13.50 2.93
C ASP A 154 -2.28 -13.86 1.44
N PRO A 155 -1.80 -15.07 1.13
CA PRO A 155 -1.59 -15.49 -0.25
C PRO A 155 -2.88 -15.55 -1.08
N ASN A 156 -4.04 -15.72 -0.45
CA ASN A 156 -5.33 -15.78 -1.16
C ASN A 156 -5.80 -14.42 -1.68
N GLU A 157 -5.27 -13.33 -1.15
CA GLU A 157 -5.58 -11.98 -1.63
C GLU A 157 -4.78 -11.62 -2.89
N ILE A 158 -3.62 -12.28 -3.09
CA ILE A 158 -2.76 -12.02 -4.25
C ILE A 158 -3.38 -12.66 -5.49
N GLY A 159 -3.74 -11.82 -6.46
CA GLY A 159 -4.38 -12.29 -7.70
C GLY A 159 -5.90 -12.48 -7.61
N SER A 160 -6.51 -12.19 -6.44
CA SER A 160 -7.97 -12.35 -6.27
C SER A 160 -8.79 -11.36 -7.10
N VAL A 161 -8.26 -10.15 -7.31
CA VAL A 161 -8.92 -9.09 -8.11
C VAL A 161 -8.16 -8.84 -9.42
N TYR A 162 -6.86 -8.61 -9.32
CA TYR A 162 -6.00 -8.33 -10.47
C TYR A 162 -4.83 -9.30 -10.51
N THR A 163 -4.55 -9.89 -11.66
CA THR A 163 -3.40 -10.79 -11.83
C THR A 163 -2.09 -10.00 -11.78
N PRO A 164 -1.22 -10.22 -10.78
CA PRO A 164 0.03 -9.49 -10.68
C PRO A 164 1.10 -10.05 -11.60
N SER A 165 2.00 -9.17 -12.07
CA SER A 165 3.26 -9.55 -12.71
C SER A 165 4.24 -10.17 -11.70
N LEU A 166 4.14 -9.74 -10.42
CA LEU A 166 4.90 -10.30 -9.30
C LEU A 166 4.03 -10.31 -8.04
N GLY A 167 3.67 -11.49 -7.56
CA GLY A 167 3.00 -11.68 -6.26
C GLY A 167 4.01 -11.98 -5.15
N ILE A 168 3.91 -11.28 -4.02
CA ILE A 168 4.84 -11.45 -2.90
C ILE A 168 4.07 -11.68 -1.61
N VAL A 169 4.18 -12.88 -1.05
CA VAL A 169 3.61 -13.19 0.27
C VAL A 169 4.58 -12.67 1.33
N SER A 170 4.20 -11.56 1.97
CA SER A 170 5.02 -10.91 3.00
C SER A 170 4.17 -10.07 3.94
N SER A 171 4.61 -9.96 5.19
CA SER A 171 4.14 -8.87 6.04
C SER A 171 4.66 -7.54 5.51
N VAL A 172 3.95 -6.46 5.82
CA VAL A 172 4.37 -5.10 5.47
C VAL A 172 5.74 -4.77 6.10
N GLU A 173 5.96 -5.18 7.34
CA GLU A 173 7.23 -5.00 8.06
C GLU A 173 8.41 -5.60 7.29
N ASN A 174 8.33 -6.91 7.01
CA ASN A 174 9.42 -7.62 6.34
C ASN A 174 9.67 -7.12 4.91
N PHE A 175 8.61 -6.74 4.19
CA PHE A 175 8.74 -6.16 2.86
C PHE A 175 9.37 -4.77 2.91
N SER A 176 8.98 -3.92 3.87
CA SER A 176 9.56 -2.59 4.04
C SER A 176 11.07 -2.63 4.32
N GLU A 177 11.51 -3.58 5.14
CA GLU A 177 12.93 -3.81 5.39
C GLU A 177 13.70 -4.23 4.13
N MET A 178 13.08 -5.05 3.28
CA MET A 178 13.68 -5.42 1.99
C MET A 178 13.79 -4.22 1.05
N LEU A 179 12.78 -3.34 0.99
CA LEU A 179 12.79 -2.16 0.11
C LEU A 179 13.99 -1.25 0.36
N VAL A 180 14.39 -1.04 1.62
CA VAL A 180 15.52 -0.15 1.96
C VAL A 180 16.84 -0.67 1.39
N ASN A 181 16.94 -1.98 1.15
CA ASN A 181 18.14 -2.65 0.63
C ASN A 181 18.22 -2.67 -0.91
N LEU A 182 17.17 -2.23 -1.61
CA LEU A 182 17.18 -2.17 -3.08
C LEU A 182 18.27 -1.21 -3.59
N LYS A 183 18.98 -1.64 -4.61
CA LYS A 183 20.07 -0.86 -5.25
C LYS A 183 19.55 -0.21 -6.53
N LEU A 184 18.69 0.79 -6.36
CA LEU A 184 18.15 1.55 -7.49
C LEU A 184 18.90 2.86 -7.67
N LYS A 185 19.11 3.25 -8.93
CA LYS A 185 19.64 4.57 -9.28
C LYS A 185 18.48 5.57 -9.33
N LYS A 186 18.73 6.82 -8.91
CA LYS A 186 17.78 7.91 -9.14
C LYS A 186 17.53 8.08 -10.64
N ASP A 187 16.25 8.14 -11.01
CA ASP A 187 15.83 8.46 -12.38
C ASP A 187 15.23 9.87 -12.41
N SER A 188 15.65 10.67 -13.36
CA SER A 188 15.11 12.03 -13.55
C SER A 188 13.63 12.00 -13.97
N ALA A 189 13.20 10.96 -14.68
CA ALA A 189 11.80 10.77 -15.03
C ALA A 189 10.92 10.59 -13.79
N TRP A 190 11.38 9.81 -12.80
CA TRP A 190 10.66 9.61 -11.54
C TRP A 190 10.58 10.90 -10.73
N LEU A 191 11.65 11.69 -10.70
CA LEU A 191 11.64 12.99 -10.01
C LEU A 191 10.61 13.95 -10.63
N ASN A 192 10.51 14.00 -11.93
CA ASN A 192 9.50 14.82 -12.60
C ASN A 192 8.09 14.27 -12.38
N TRP A 193 7.95 12.94 -12.42
CA TRP A 193 6.68 12.26 -12.17
C TRP A 193 6.14 12.54 -10.78
N VAL A 194 6.94 12.35 -9.73
CA VAL A 194 6.51 12.61 -8.35
C VAL A 194 6.18 14.09 -8.12
N ARG A 195 6.97 15.01 -8.68
CA ARG A 195 6.70 16.46 -8.57
C ARG A 195 5.36 16.84 -9.20
N THR A 196 5.05 16.27 -10.38
CA THR A 196 3.76 16.51 -11.04
C THR A 196 2.61 16.05 -10.15
N LEU A 197 2.64 14.81 -9.65
CA LEU A 197 1.57 14.28 -8.82
C LEU A 197 1.42 15.03 -7.49
N ASN A 198 2.54 15.33 -6.84
CA ASN A 198 2.51 16.06 -5.56
C ASN A 198 1.99 17.49 -5.74
N SER A 199 2.41 18.22 -6.80
CA SER A 199 1.91 19.58 -7.06
C SER A 199 0.40 19.60 -7.38
N GLU A 200 -0.10 18.61 -8.11
CA GLU A 200 -1.53 18.44 -8.37
C GLU A 200 -2.27 18.16 -7.07
N HIS A 201 -1.76 17.24 -6.22
CA HIS A 201 -2.33 16.96 -4.91
C HIS A 201 -2.41 18.21 -4.03
N LEU A 202 -1.32 18.97 -3.93
CA LEU A 202 -1.30 20.21 -3.15
C LEU A 202 -2.30 21.26 -3.66
N SER A 203 -2.55 21.30 -4.95
CA SER A 203 -3.58 22.17 -5.54
C SER A 203 -5.00 21.70 -5.22
N ASP A 204 -5.22 20.37 -5.17
CA ASP A 204 -6.53 19.79 -4.90
C ASP A 204 -6.97 19.94 -3.43
N ILE A 205 -6.04 20.03 -2.50
CA ILE A 205 -6.35 20.17 -1.06
C ILE A 205 -6.60 21.64 -0.65
N VAL A 206 -6.38 22.61 -1.53
CA VAL A 206 -6.73 24.00 -1.27
C VAL A 206 -8.24 24.17 -1.34
N PRO A 207 -8.93 24.58 -0.26
CA PRO A 207 -10.36 24.78 -0.29
C PRO A 207 -10.76 25.82 -1.33
N PRO A 208 -11.80 25.59 -2.13
CA PRO A 208 -12.30 26.61 -3.03
C PRO A 208 -12.89 27.78 -2.24
N ILE A 209 -12.61 29.01 -2.69
CA ILE A 209 -13.20 30.20 -2.11
C ILE A 209 -14.66 30.31 -2.60
N TYR A 210 -15.61 30.15 -1.71
CA TYR A 210 -17.02 30.36 -1.99
C TYR A 210 -17.42 31.79 -1.64
N ALA A 211 -18.05 32.48 -2.60
CA ALA A 211 -18.67 33.78 -2.34
C ALA A 211 -19.97 33.56 -1.54
N GLY A 212 -19.97 33.88 -0.24
CA GLY A 212 -21.14 33.72 0.64
C GLY A 212 -20.87 34.21 2.07
N ALA A 213 -21.91 34.22 2.89
CA ALA A 213 -21.82 34.62 4.30
C ALA A 213 -21.26 33.53 5.22
N LEU A 214 -21.13 32.31 4.74
CA LEU A 214 -20.53 31.15 5.44
C LEU A 214 -19.34 30.64 4.62
N ASP A 215 -18.15 30.72 5.23
CA ASP A 215 -16.96 30.05 4.73
C ASP A 215 -16.91 28.64 5.34
N LEU A 216 -16.81 27.63 4.49
CA LEU A 216 -16.76 26.21 4.88
C LEU A 216 -15.30 25.65 4.85
N GLY A 217 -14.32 26.53 4.65
CA GLY A 217 -12.90 26.19 4.62
C GLY A 217 -12.21 26.19 5.98
#